data_7486335cb4c627a284ef0ed82312a83e
#
_entry.id   7486335cb4c627a284ef0ed82312a83e
#
_cell.length_a   1.000
_cell.length_b   1.000
_cell.length_c   1.000
_cell.angle_alpha   90.00
_cell.angle_beta   90.00
_cell.angle_gamma   90.00
#
_symmetry.space_group_name_H-M   'P 1'
#
loop_
_entity.id
_entity.type
_entity.pdbx_description
1 polymer ?
#
loop_
_entity_poly.entity_id
_entity_poly.type
_entity_poly.pdbx_seq_one_letter_code
_entity_poly.pdbx_strand_id
1 'polypeptide(L)'
;LEWFEKEKYYLAKGNVLLKKDGLTLKANIVRADYAVENGENVLKKITAKEKVLLTKDKSEANGQFMTYDVAKKIAILSGPFQTFSSPAGYVESKKIIMFDDLKNKAEANGNVKIILSNKSVIYADNVKADFTSKDKSLKKAVAKGNVVIENKVKGRKSKADIGIYNSSDEIVRLSGNVTIINKSSIISGSKGITNLKTG
;
A
#
# COMPACT_ATOMS: atom_id res chain seq x y z
N LEU A 1 -10.38 28.60 2.68
CA LEU A 1 -8.94 28.60 2.45
C LEU A 1 -8.33 29.77 3.21
N GLU A 2 -7.36 29.49 4.04
CA GLU A 2 -6.62 30.46 4.87
C GLU A 2 -5.13 30.40 4.46
N TRP A 3 -4.46 31.55 4.44
CA TRP A 3 -3.02 31.66 4.16
C TRP A 3 -2.29 32.18 5.40
N PHE A 4 -1.32 31.43 5.86
CA PHE A 4 -0.47 31.75 7.01
C PHE A 4 0.94 32.06 6.52
N GLU A 5 1.18 33.32 6.14
CA GLU A 5 2.41 33.76 5.48
C GLU A 5 3.65 33.61 6.38
N LYS A 6 3.56 33.94 7.64
CA LYS A 6 4.67 33.84 8.59
C LYS A 6 5.10 32.38 8.84
N GLU A 7 4.11 31.49 8.97
CA GLU A 7 4.30 30.06 9.22
C GLU A 7 4.47 29.26 7.93
N LYS A 8 4.36 29.90 6.77
CA LYS A 8 4.57 29.35 5.41
C LYS A 8 3.69 28.14 5.10
N TYR A 9 2.38 28.24 5.31
CA TYR A 9 1.43 27.21 4.90
C TYR A 9 0.08 27.78 4.45
N TYR A 10 -0.61 27.00 3.64
CA TYR A 10 -2.03 27.17 3.32
C TYR A 10 -2.84 26.12 4.09
N LEU A 11 -4.02 26.49 4.55
CA LEU A 11 -4.96 25.63 5.26
C LEU A 11 -6.34 25.71 4.61
N ALA A 12 -6.86 24.55 4.17
CA ALA A 12 -8.23 24.41 3.69
C ALA A 12 -9.01 23.50 4.62
N LYS A 13 -10.26 23.87 4.95
CA LYS A 13 -11.17 23.11 5.81
C LYS A 13 -12.53 22.96 5.12
N GLY A 14 -13.21 21.83 5.37
CA GLY A 14 -14.55 21.52 4.89
C GLY A 14 -14.56 21.04 3.43
N ASN A 15 -14.75 19.73 3.23
CA ASN A 15 -14.88 19.08 1.91
C ASN A 15 -13.83 19.52 0.88
N VAL A 16 -12.56 19.54 1.31
CA VAL A 16 -11.45 20.02 0.46
C VAL A 16 -11.27 19.09 -0.73
N LEU A 17 -11.13 19.68 -1.91
CA LEU A 17 -10.82 19.00 -3.17
C LEU A 17 -9.55 19.62 -3.76
N LEU A 18 -8.48 18.82 -3.91
CA LEU A 18 -7.26 19.20 -4.59
C LEU A 18 -7.09 18.30 -5.81
N LYS A 19 -6.79 18.90 -6.96
CA LYS A 19 -6.50 18.18 -8.22
C LYS A 19 -5.17 18.64 -8.78
N LYS A 20 -4.33 17.68 -9.16
CA LYS A 20 -3.05 17.95 -9.84
C LYS A 20 -2.61 16.71 -10.63
N ASP A 21 -2.27 16.87 -11.90
CA ASP A 21 -1.65 15.85 -12.77
C ASP A 21 -2.42 14.49 -12.75
N GLY A 22 -3.75 14.55 -12.85
CA GLY A 22 -4.62 13.36 -12.79
C GLY A 22 -4.85 12.79 -11.40
N LEU A 23 -4.14 13.31 -10.38
CA LEU A 23 -4.37 12.97 -8.99
C LEU A 23 -5.50 13.81 -8.41
N THR A 24 -6.39 13.19 -7.68
CA THR A 24 -7.42 13.87 -6.88
C THR A 24 -7.28 13.49 -5.41
N LEU A 25 -7.18 14.49 -4.53
CA LEU A 25 -7.20 14.33 -3.09
C LEU A 25 -8.48 14.99 -2.53
N LYS A 26 -9.26 14.22 -1.77
CA LYS A 26 -10.38 14.72 -0.98
C LYS A 26 -10.08 14.51 0.51
N ALA A 27 -10.43 15.48 1.35
CA ALA A 27 -10.32 15.39 2.81
C ALA A 27 -11.16 16.49 3.48
N ASN A 28 -11.37 16.40 4.80
CA ASN A 28 -11.99 17.50 5.52
C ASN A 28 -11.03 18.65 5.80
N ILE A 29 -9.74 18.34 6.01
CA ILE A 29 -8.70 19.33 6.31
C ILE A 29 -7.48 19.01 5.46
N VAL A 30 -6.95 20.01 4.76
CA VAL A 30 -5.69 19.92 4.02
C VAL A 30 -4.80 21.11 4.39
N ARG A 31 -3.59 20.81 4.81
CA ARG A 31 -2.51 21.78 5.01
C ARG A 31 -1.43 21.54 3.96
N ALA A 32 -0.99 22.62 3.32
CA ALA A 32 0.08 22.64 2.33
C ALA A 32 1.21 23.55 2.83
N ASP A 33 2.31 22.94 3.28
CA ASP A 33 3.51 23.66 3.73
C ASP A 33 4.39 24.00 2.52
N TYR A 34 4.91 25.22 2.48
CA TYR A 34 5.79 25.70 1.40
C TYR A 34 7.07 26.35 1.94
N ALA A 35 8.07 26.49 1.07
CA ALA A 35 9.21 27.36 1.29
C ALA A 35 9.24 28.44 0.23
N VAL A 36 9.85 29.59 0.53
CA VAL A 36 10.10 30.64 -0.48
C VAL A 36 11.47 30.37 -1.08
N GLU A 37 11.51 30.13 -2.39
CA GLU A 37 12.72 29.87 -3.18
C GLU A 37 12.70 30.78 -4.39
N ASN A 38 13.72 31.61 -4.57
CA ASN A 38 13.81 32.60 -5.65
C ASN A 38 12.58 33.53 -5.77
N GLY A 39 11.95 33.86 -4.62
CA GLY A 39 10.75 34.71 -4.58
C GLY A 39 9.43 33.98 -4.86
N GLU A 40 9.45 32.67 -5.10
CA GLU A 40 8.26 31.85 -5.37
C GLU A 40 7.93 30.88 -4.20
N ASN A 41 6.65 30.62 -4.00
CA ASN A 41 6.19 29.63 -3.02
C ASN A 41 6.30 28.21 -3.58
N VAL A 42 7.29 27.45 -3.11
CA VAL A 42 7.56 26.06 -3.51
C VAL A 42 6.96 25.09 -2.49
N LEU A 43 5.98 24.30 -2.92
CA LEU A 43 5.32 23.29 -2.07
C LEU A 43 6.33 22.24 -1.58
N LYS A 44 6.34 21.99 -0.27
CA LYS A 44 7.23 21.03 0.39
C LYS A 44 6.51 19.80 0.92
N LYS A 45 5.35 20.01 1.56
CA LYS A 45 4.60 18.93 2.20
C LYS A 45 3.09 19.17 2.13
N ILE A 46 2.33 18.11 1.93
CA ILE A 46 0.88 18.12 2.09
C ILE A 46 0.53 17.21 3.27
N THR A 47 -0.35 17.70 4.15
CA THR A 47 -0.96 16.91 5.22
C THR A 47 -2.48 16.98 5.03
N ALA A 48 -3.13 15.82 4.92
CA ALA A 48 -4.59 15.71 4.84
C ALA A 48 -5.12 14.93 6.04
N LYS A 49 -6.26 15.35 6.56
CA LYS A 49 -6.89 14.75 7.73
C LYS A 49 -8.38 14.56 7.49
N GLU A 50 -8.89 13.48 8.07
CA GLU A 50 -10.31 13.11 8.11
C GLU A 50 -10.90 12.84 6.71
N LYS A 51 -11.40 11.62 6.53
CA LYS A 51 -12.02 11.15 5.28
C LYS A 51 -11.09 11.34 4.07
N VAL A 52 -9.81 11.01 4.26
CA VAL A 52 -8.83 11.13 3.18
C VAL A 52 -9.12 10.11 2.10
N LEU A 53 -9.33 10.59 0.88
CA LEU A 53 -9.49 9.81 -0.33
C LEU A 53 -8.55 10.34 -1.40
N LEU A 54 -7.64 9.48 -1.86
CA LEU A 54 -6.72 9.77 -2.95
C LEU A 54 -7.09 8.89 -4.14
N THR A 55 -7.31 9.49 -5.30
CA THR A 55 -7.60 8.75 -6.53
C THR A 55 -6.65 9.16 -7.65
N LYS A 56 -6.17 8.18 -8.40
CA LYS A 56 -5.38 8.37 -9.61
C LYS A 56 -5.66 7.23 -10.58
N ASP A 57 -6.04 7.56 -11.81
CA ASP A 57 -6.43 6.59 -12.84
C ASP A 57 -7.53 5.63 -12.32
N LYS A 58 -7.22 4.33 -12.24
CA LYS A 58 -8.09 3.28 -11.72
C LYS A 58 -7.73 2.83 -10.30
N SER A 59 -6.94 3.64 -9.57
CA SER A 59 -6.50 3.34 -8.22
C SER A 59 -7.08 4.31 -7.21
N GLU A 60 -7.39 3.81 -6.04
CA GLU A 60 -7.97 4.55 -4.93
C GLU A 60 -7.29 4.17 -3.62
N ALA A 61 -7.00 5.16 -2.78
CA ALA A 61 -6.45 4.96 -1.44
C ALA A 61 -7.25 5.76 -0.41
N ASN A 62 -7.62 5.11 0.70
CA ASN A 62 -8.40 5.70 1.77
C ASN A 62 -7.66 5.60 3.10
N GLY A 63 -7.82 6.62 3.95
CA GLY A 63 -7.28 6.64 5.31
C GLY A 63 -7.83 7.78 6.14
N GLN A 64 -7.43 7.85 7.40
CA GLN A 64 -7.81 8.97 8.27
C GLN A 64 -6.84 10.14 8.14
N PHE A 65 -5.56 9.85 7.92
CA PHE A 65 -4.48 10.83 7.76
C PHE A 65 -3.65 10.48 6.53
N MET A 66 -3.14 11.51 5.87
CA MET A 66 -2.15 11.39 4.81
C MET A 66 -1.08 12.46 4.97
N THR A 67 0.17 12.08 4.75
CA THR A 67 1.27 13.01 4.52
C THR A 67 1.91 12.72 3.17
N TYR A 68 2.29 13.77 2.44
CA TYR A 68 3.04 13.68 1.20
C TYR A 68 4.26 14.61 1.25
N ASP A 69 5.44 14.04 1.15
CA ASP A 69 6.71 14.76 1.02
C ASP A 69 6.99 14.96 -0.47
N VAL A 70 6.99 16.20 -0.92
CA VAL A 70 7.08 16.54 -2.36
C VAL A 70 8.47 16.21 -2.92
N ALA A 71 9.54 16.50 -2.17
CA ALA A 71 10.91 16.26 -2.62
C ALA A 71 11.24 14.76 -2.69
N LYS A 72 10.80 14.00 -1.69
CA LYS A 72 11.01 12.55 -1.63
C LYS A 72 10.00 11.76 -2.45
N LYS A 73 8.89 12.39 -2.87
CA LYS A 73 7.73 11.74 -3.50
C LYS A 73 7.21 10.54 -2.71
N ILE A 74 7.14 10.69 -1.38
CA ILE A 74 6.65 9.69 -0.45
C ILE A 74 5.27 10.10 0.05
N ALA A 75 4.27 9.23 -0.17
CA ALA A 75 2.94 9.34 0.42
C ALA A 75 2.77 8.29 1.52
N ILE A 76 2.24 8.69 2.68
CA ILE A 76 1.94 7.81 3.80
C ILE A 76 0.48 8.04 4.21
N LEU A 77 -0.34 6.99 4.12
CA LEU A 77 -1.66 6.93 4.74
C LEU A 77 -1.53 6.28 6.11
N SER A 78 -2.21 6.82 7.10
CA SER A 78 -2.17 6.31 8.48
C SER A 78 -3.51 6.50 9.18
N GLY A 79 -3.67 5.81 10.32
CA GLY A 79 -4.89 5.80 11.12
C GLY A 79 -5.22 4.36 11.55
N PRO A 80 -6.44 4.11 12.07
CA PRO A 80 -6.84 2.79 12.54
C PRO A 80 -7.12 1.81 11.39
N PHE A 81 -7.38 2.30 10.18
CA PHE A 81 -7.71 1.49 9.03
C PHE A 81 -7.42 2.25 7.72
N GLN A 82 -6.60 1.68 6.87
CA GLN A 82 -6.27 2.20 5.55
C GLN A 82 -6.53 1.16 4.48
N THR A 83 -6.93 1.61 3.30
CA THR A 83 -7.15 0.76 2.14
C THR A 83 -6.47 1.31 0.89
N PHE A 84 -6.08 0.41 0.01
CA PHE A 84 -5.66 0.73 -1.34
C PHE A 84 -6.30 -0.27 -2.30
N SER A 85 -6.91 0.22 -3.37
CA SER A 85 -7.49 -0.60 -4.43
C SER A 85 -6.92 -0.22 -5.78
N SER A 86 -6.76 -1.21 -6.64
CA SER A 86 -6.30 -1.07 -8.02
C SER A 86 -6.82 -2.26 -8.85
N PRO A 87 -6.68 -2.25 -10.19
CA PRO A 87 -7.02 -3.42 -11.01
C PRO A 87 -6.25 -4.70 -10.61
N ALA A 88 -5.08 -4.58 -9.99
CA ALA A 88 -4.27 -5.72 -9.53
C ALA A 88 -4.78 -6.36 -8.24
N GLY A 89 -5.54 -5.62 -7.43
CA GLY A 89 -6.07 -6.12 -6.17
C GLY A 89 -6.38 -5.02 -5.16
N TYR A 90 -6.65 -5.47 -3.94
CA TYR A 90 -7.07 -4.65 -2.81
C TYR A 90 -6.18 -4.94 -1.61
N VAL A 91 -5.79 -3.89 -0.88
CA VAL A 91 -4.93 -3.97 0.31
C VAL A 91 -5.63 -3.26 1.47
N GLU A 92 -5.64 -3.89 2.63
CA GLU A 92 -6.02 -3.31 3.93
C GLU A 92 -4.81 -3.30 4.87
N SER A 93 -4.72 -2.29 5.71
CA SER A 93 -3.72 -2.19 6.78
C SER A 93 -4.28 -1.44 7.99
N LYS A 94 -3.87 -1.84 9.20
CA LYS A 94 -4.30 -1.19 10.46
C LYS A 94 -3.30 -0.17 11.02
N LYS A 95 -2.17 0.08 10.34
CA LYS A 95 -1.21 1.10 10.78
C LYS A 95 -0.88 2.09 9.68
N ILE A 96 -0.18 1.64 8.62
CA ILE A 96 0.22 2.51 7.52
C ILE A 96 0.14 1.79 6.17
N ILE A 97 -0.10 2.57 5.10
CA ILE A 97 0.24 2.23 3.72
C ILE A 97 1.11 3.36 3.19
N MET A 98 2.32 3.03 2.76
CA MET A 98 3.32 3.97 2.24
C MET A 98 3.62 3.67 0.77
N PHE A 99 3.77 4.73 -0.02
CA PHE A 99 4.22 4.69 -1.41
C PHE A 99 5.45 5.57 -1.56
N ASP A 100 6.55 5.02 -2.10
CA ASP A 100 7.77 5.73 -2.49
C ASP A 100 7.87 5.69 -4.02
N ASP A 101 7.44 6.77 -4.67
CA ASP A 101 7.34 6.82 -6.14
C ASP A 101 8.72 6.90 -6.81
N LEU A 102 9.71 7.52 -6.16
CA LEU A 102 11.08 7.57 -6.67
C LEU A 102 11.74 6.19 -6.70
N LYS A 103 11.49 5.37 -5.69
CA LYS A 103 12.05 4.02 -5.60
C LYS A 103 11.15 2.95 -6.20
N ASN A 104 9.96 3.30 -6.65
CA ASN A 104 8.92 2.36 -7.11
C ASN A 104 8.63 1.27 -6.06
N LYS A 105 8.40 1.69 -4.82
CA LYS A 105 8.15 0.78 -3.69
C LYS A 105 6.87 1.15 -2.96
N ALA A 106 6.24 0.12 -2.37
CA ALA A 106 5.17 0.32 -1.39
C ALA A 106 5.42 -0.55 -0.16
N GLU A 107 4.89 -0.12 0.97
CA GLU A 107 4.90 -0.87 2.21
C GLU A 107 3.53 -0.75 2.90
N ALA A 108 2.98 -1.88 3.35
CA ALA A 108 1.83 -1.93 4.23
C ALA A 108 2.23 -2.58 5.55
N ASN A 109 1.78 -2.02 6.68
CA ASN A 109 2.17 -2.46 8.01
C ASN A 109 0.98 -2.48 8.96
N GLY A 110 0.89 -3.51 9.81
CA GLY A 110 -0.15 -3.71 10.82
C GLY A 110 -1.34 -4.49 10.30
N ASN A 111 -1.33 -5.80 10.53
CA ASN A 111 -2.40 -6.73 10.14
C ASN A 111 -2.83 -6.52 8.67
N VAL A 112 -1.88 -6.68 7.78
CA VAL A 112 -2.07 -6.48 6.34
C VAL A 112 -2.93 -7.61 5.79
N LYS A 113 -3.94 -7.25 4.99
CA LYS A 113 -4.71 -8.19 4.17
C LYS A 113 -4.66 -7.74 2.72
N ILE A 114 -4.33 -8.65 1.82
CA ILE A 114 -4.30 -8.42 0.38
C ILE A 114 -5.28 -9.37 -0.29
N ILE A 115 -6.13 -8.85 -1.16
CA ILE A 115 -7.00 -9.63 -2.02
C ILE A 115 -6.54 -9.42 -3.45
N LEU A 116 -6.04 -10.47 -4.09
CA LEU A 116 -5.58 -10.42 -5.47
C LEU A 116 -6.74 -10.56 -6.46
N SER A 117 -6.52 -10.15 -7.71
CA SER A 117 -7.52 -10.27 -8.79
C SER A 117 -8.00 -11.71 -9.01
N ASN A 118 -7.16 -12.71 -8.75
CA ASN A 118 -7.51 -14.15 -8.80
C ASN A 118 -8.25 -14.65 -7.56
N LYS A 119 -8.70 -13.75 -6.66
CA LYS A 119 -9.40 -14.04 -5.39
C LYS A 119 -8.55 -14.74 -4.32
N SER A 120 -7.23 -14.92 -4.52
CA SER A 120 -6.34 -15.34 -3.44
C SER A 120 -6.23 -14.25 -2.39
N VAL A 121 -6.19 -14.64 -1.12
CA VAL A 121 -6.09 -13.72 0.01
C VAL A 121 -4.76 -13.97 0.73
N ILE A 122 -4.03 -12.90 1.03
CA ILE A 122 -2.77 -12.94 1.76
C ILE A 122 -2.94 -12.12 3.04
N TYR A 123 -2.53 -12.68 4.16
CA TYR A 123 -2.41 -12.00 5.45
C TYR A 123 -0.96 -11.98 5.87
N ALA A 124 -0.50 -10.88 6.50
CA ALA A 124 0.82 -10.74 7.07
C ALA A 124 0.87 -9.57 8.06
N ASP A 125 1.90 -9.48 8.89
CA ASP A 125 2.11 -8.31 9.75
C ASP A 125 2.66 -7.13 8.96
N ASN A 126 3.54 -7.40 7.97
CA ASN A 126 4.16 -6.41 7.08
C ASN A 126 4.28 -6.97 5.66
N VAL A 127 4.04 -6.13 4.67
CA VAL A 127 4.28 -6.44 3.25
C VAL A 127 5.04 -5.30 2.60
N LYS A 128 6.15 -5.62 1.92
CA LYS A 128 6.91 -4.70 1.07
C LYS A 128 6.79 -5.15 -0.38
N ALA A 129 6.58 -4.20 -1.28
CA ALA A 129 6.43 -4.45 -2.70
C ALA A 129 7.38 -3.56 -3.51
N ASP A 130 8.01 -4.14 -4.52
CA ASP A 130 8.80 -3.46 -5.54
C ASP A 130 8.05 -3.52 -6.87
N PHE A 131 7.99 -2.40 -7.57
CA PHE A 131 7.30 -2.26 -8.85
C PHE A 131 8.28 -1.95 -9.97
N THR A 132 7.91 -2.24 -11.21
CA THR A 132 8.65 -1.81 -12.39
C THR A 132 8.52 -0.30 -12.56
N SER A 133 9.54 0.35 -13.13
CA SER A 133 9.51 1.80 -13.37
C SER A 133 8.59 2.17 -14.53
N LYS A 134 8.46 1.28 -15.53
CA LYS A 134 7.79 1.56 -16.81
C LYS A 134 6.26 1.59 -16.68
N ASP A 135 5.67 0.55 -16.13
CA ASP A 135 4.22 0.33 -16.10
C ASP A 135 3.66 0.15 -14.68
N LYS A 136 4.53 0.31 -13.66
CA LYS A 136 4.17 0.14 -12.24
C LYS A 136 3.57 -1.24 -11.94
N SER A 137 3.90 -2.26 -12.73
CA SER A 137 3.52 -3.64 -12.44
C SER A 137 4.32 -4.18 -11.25
N LEU A 138 3.72 -5.08 -10.47
CA LEU A 138 4.38 -5.71 -9.34
C LEU A 138 5.54 -6.59 -9.84
N LYS A 139 6.76 -6.31 -9.38
CA LYS A 139 7.98 -7.08 -9.67
C LYS A 139 8.26 -8.12 -8.59
N LYS A 140 8.18 -7.71 -7.33
CA LYS A 140 8.48 -8.55 -6.16
C LYS A 140 7.63 -8.10 -4.99
N ALA A 141 7.23 -9.06 -4.14
CA ALA A 141 6.65 -8.75 -2.83
C ALA A 141 7.27 -9.62 -1.75
N VAL A 142 7.46 -9.06 -0.56
CA VAL A 142 7.94 -9.75 0.63
C VAL A 142 6.93 -9.54 1.74
N ALA A 143 6.28 -10.63 2.17
CA ALA A 143 5.39 -10.67 3.33
C ALA A 143 6.16 -11.24 4.53
N LYS A 144 6.03 -10.62 5.69
CA LYS A 144 6.71 -11.03 6.93
C LYS A 144 5.76 -11.03 8.11
N GLY A 145 5.92 -12.01 8.98
CA GLY A 145 5.16 -12.21 10.21
C GLY A 145 3.75 -12.74 9.95
N ASN A 146 3.42 -13.86 10.55
CA ASN A 146 2.10 -14.51 10.49
C ASN A 146 1.55 -14.63 9.06
N VAL A 147 2.42 -15.00 8.11
CA VAL A 147 2.05 -15.08 6.69
C VAL A 147 1.06 -16.22 6.49
N VAL A 148 -0.11 -15.89 5.93
CA VAL A 148 -1.13 -16.86 5.53
C VAL A 148 -1.55 -16.55 4.10
N ILE A 149 -1.50 -17.54 3.23
CA ILE A 149 -1.99 -17.46 1.84
C ILE A 149 -3.15 -18.42 1.69
N GLU A 150 -4.30 -17.91 1.29
CA GLU A 150 -5.53 -18.69 1.06
C GLU A 150 -5.96 -18.60 -0.39
N ASN A 151 -6.13 -19.74 -1.03
CA ASN A 151 -6.85 -19.85 -2.29
C ASN A 151 -8.16 -20.59 -2.03
N LYS A 152 -9.22 -19.83 -1.77
CA LYS A 152 -10.55 -20.39 -1.43
C LYS A 152 -11.16 -21.22 -2.56
N VAL A 153 -10.88 -20.85 -3.82
CA VAL A 153 -11.40 -21.57 -5.01
C VAL A 153 -10.83 -22.98 -5.07
N LYS A 154 -9.55 -23.15 -4.70
CA LYS A 154 -8.86 -24.45 -4.72
C LYS A 154 -8.86 -25.17 -3.37
N GLY A 155 -9.37 -24.53 -2.31
CA GLY A 155 -9.39 -25.08 -0.96
C GLY A 155 -7.98 -25.30 -0.40
N ARG A 156 -7.04 -24.41 -0.72
CA ARG A 156 -5.63 -24.47 -0.25
C ARG A 156 -5.30 -23.33 0.68
N LYS A 157 -4.51 -23.62 1.69
CA LYS A 157 -4.00 -22.66 2.66
C LYS A 157 -2.54 -22.95 2.96
N SER A 158 -1.69 -21.93 2.89
CA SER A 158 -0.28 -22.01 3.26
C SER A 158 0.00 -21.02 4.39
N LYS A 159 0.81 -21.45 5.37
CA LYS A 159 1.29 -20.61 6.48
C LYS A 159 2.82 -20.58 6.45
N ALA A 160 3.43 -19.48 6.88
CA ALA A 160 4.88 -19.34 7.01
C ALA A 160 5.23 -18.09 7.85
N ASP A 161 6.50 -17.93 8.22
CA ASP A 161 6.99 -16.69 8.83
C ASP A 161 7.30 -15.64 7.76
N ILE A 162 7.75 -16.08 6.56
CA ILE A 162 8.11 -15.23 5.43
C ILE A 162 7.58 -15.82 4.13
N GLY A 163 6.99 -14.97 3.29
CA GLY A 163 6.64 -15.29 1.90
C GLY A 163 7.28 -14.31 0.94
N ILE A 164 7.96 -14.82 -0.10
CA ILE A 164 8.58 -14.00 -1.16
C ILE A 164 7.98 -14.38 -2.50
N TYR A 165 7.27 -13.43 -3.11
CA TYR A 165 6.73 -13.51 -4.47
C TYR A 165 7.66 -12.83 -5.47
N ASN A 166 7.87 -13.46 -6.63
CA ASN A 166 8.46 -12.84 -7.80
C ASN A 166 7.54 -13.00 -9.00
N SER A 167 7.33 -11.93 -9.74
CA SER A 167 6.45 -11.95 -10.92
C SER A 167 7.00 -12.74 -12.09
N SER A 168 8.33 -12.95 -12.15
CA SER A 168 8.99 -13.68 -13.24
C SER A 168 8.60 -15.16 -13.30
N ASP A 169 8.30 -15.77 -12.16
CA ASP A 169 7.93 -17.19 -12.06
C ASP A 169 6.55 -17.42 -11.45
N GLU A 170 5.90 -16.33 -10.97
CA GLU A 170 4.59 -16.34 -10.33
C GLU A 170 4.49 -17.26 -9.09
N ILE A 171 5.62 -17.51 -8.46
CA ILE A 171 5.78 -18.42 -7.32
C ILE A 171 5.98 -17.61 -6.06
N VAL A 172 5.36 -18.08 -4.97
CA VAL A 172 5.69 -17.64 -3.61
C VAL A 172 6.60 -18.68 -2.95
N ARG A 173 7.78 -18.27 -2.57
CA ARG A 173 8.70 -19.05 -1.74
C ARG A 173 8.42 -18.75 -0.28
N LEU A 174 8.12 -19.80 0.48
CA LEU A 174 7.78 -19.74 1.89
C LEU A 174 8.97 -20.21 2.72
N SER A 175 9.20 -19.57 3.87
CA SER A 175 10.24 -19.99 4.82
C SER A 175 9.84 -19.68 6.26
N GLY A 176 10.33 -20.53 7.20
CA GLY A 176 10.02 -20.49 8.62
C GLY A 176 8.63 -21.06 8.92
N ASN A 177 8.56 -22.12 9.71
CA ASN A 177 7.32 -22.73 10.21
C ASN A 177 6.27 -22.98 9.10
N VAL A 178 6.72 -23.49 7.95
CA VAL A 178 5.87 -23.67 6.77
C VAL A 178 4.88 -24.81 7.01
N THR A 179 3.59 -24.52 6.75
CA THR A 179 2.52 -25.52 6.72
C THR A 179 1.67 -25.29 5.48
N ILE A 180 1.51 -26.34 4.66
CA ILE A 180 0.64 -26.34 3.47
C ILE A 180 -0.52 -27.29 3.73
N ILE A 181 -1.74 -26.76 3.64
CA ILE A 181 -2.98 -27.48 3.90
C ILE A 181 -3.73 -27.57 2.58
N ASN A 182 -3.99 -28.78 2.14
CA ASN A 182 -4.91 -29.14 1.06
C ASN A 182 -6.16 -29.81 1.66
N LYS A 183 -7.18 -30.04 0.86
CA LYS A 183 -8.45 -30.65 1.31
C LYS A 183 -8.27 -31.92 2.15
N SER A 184 -7.28 -32.75 1.85
CA SER A 184 -7.08 -34.09 2.46
C SER A 184 -5.68 -34.26 3.06
N SER A 185 -4.80 -33.27 3.03
CA SER A 185 -3.43 -33.44 3.52
C SER A 185 -2.88 -32.14 4.15
N ILE A 186 -2.01 -32.36 5.15
CA ILE A 186 -1.24 -31.31 5.79
C ILE A 186 0.24 -31.69 5.66
N ILE A 187 1.05 -30.78 5.13
CA ILE A 187 2.49 -30.95 4.98
C ILE A 187 3.18 -29.81 5.72
N SER A 188 4.15 -30.14 6.58
CA SER A 188 4.92 -29.15 7.34
C SER A 188 6.41 -29.27 7.03
N GLY A 189 7.13 -28.15 7.09
CA GLY A 189 8.58 -28.11 6.84
C GLY A 189 9.14 -26.70 7.11
N SER A 190 10.44 -26.54 6.90
CA SER A 190 11.12 -25.25 7.08
C SER A 190 11.04 -24.36 5.83
N LYS A 191 10.78 -24.94 4.65
CA LYS A 191 10.65 -24.26 3.37
C LYS A 191 9.52 -24.86 2.55
N GLY A 192 8.91 -24.06 1.69
CA GLY A 192 7.84 -24.50 0.79
C GLY A 192 7.71 -23.59 -0.40
N ILE A 193 6.96 -24.03 -1.39
CA ILE A 193 6.67 -23.26 -2.60
C ILE A 193 5.16 -23.38 -2.83
N THR A 194 4.53 -22.25 -3.18
CA THR A 194 3.15 -22.23 -3.65
C THR A 194 3.04 -21.33 -4.88
N ASN A 195 2.23 -21.73 -5.84
CA ASN A 195 1.95 -20.92 -7.04
C ASN A 195 0.61 -20.23 -6.85
N LEU A 196 0.54 -18.89 -7.05
CA LEU A 196 -0.68 -18.12 -6.84
C LEU A 196 -1.77 -18.40 -7.90
N LYS A 197 -1.39 -18.85 -9.10
CA LYS A 197 -2.33 -19.21 -10.18
C LYS A 197 -2.79 -20.66 -10.08
N THR A 198 -1.84 -21.57 -9.92
CA THR A 198 -2.14 -23.01 -9.93
C THR A 198 -2.40 -23.55 -8.52
N GLY A 199 -1.99 -22.83 -7.50
CA GLY A 199 -2.14 -23.17 -6.08
C GLY A 199 -1.05 -24.06 -5.58
#